data_6b009631f2422cd08fd762c02998052a
#
_entry.id   6b009631f2422cd08fd762c02998052a
#
_cell.length_a   1.000
_cell.length_b   1.000
_cell.length_c   1.000
_cell.angle_alpha   90.00
_cell.angle_beta   90.00
_cell.angle_gamma   90.00
#
_symmetry.space_group_name_H-M   'P 1'
#
loop_
_entity.id
_entity.type
_entity.pdbx_description
1 polymer ?
#
loop_
_entity_poly.entity_id
_entity_poly.type
_entity_poly.pdbx_seq_one_letter_code
_entity_poly.pdbx_strand_id
1 'polypeptide(L)'
;YTVFWSGQFYVPTEMRVLSLLIDVPLFYALSGLTSGGNVEKTLYRLLKLQITFMIFVTFLFFLDYFFKVFGLNVFGLDWMKDFYSTFGAKYVPQNISDVPQWQNLGNWYLHQYTNADTFPVVMGSFWYLKVYFILTVFGVLILRFFPKHLNWFIGLCFGLTLIFNLLPQYYPSGQVGYVAFYLGLFLLANRFKGKKIPAKWIPILYGILILIFILLFWNSGKELFMKMN
;
A
#
# COMPACT_ATOMS: atom_id res chain seq x y z
N TYR A 1 -6.98 8.19 -0.47
CA TYR A 1 -6.71 7.18 0.58
C TYR A 1 -6.47 7.84 1.93
N THR A 2 -5.52 8.77 1.98
CA THR A 2 -5.13 9.49 3.21
C THR A 2 -6.31 10.23 3.86
N VAL A 3 -7.10 10.93 3.06
CA VAL A 3 -8.29 11.66 3.50
C VAL A 3 -9.36 10.71 4.06
N PHE A 4 -9.51 9.53 3.47
CA PHE A 4 -10.46 8.53 3.93
C PHE A 4 -10.06 7.86 5.25
N TRP A 5 -8.76 7.77 5.51
CA TRP A 5 -8.23 7.10 6.69
C TRP A 5 -8.25 7.98 7.93
N SER A 6 -8.12 9.31 7.77
CA SER A 6 -8.04 10.25 8.91
C SER A 6 -9.33 10.35 9.73
N GLY A 7 -10.45 9.87 9.19
CA GLY A 7 -11.76 9.93 9.86
C GLY A 7 -12.34 11.35 10.01
N GLN A 8 -11.61 12.35 9.53
CA GLN A 8 -12.01 13.77 9.65
C GLN A 8 -13.12 14.17 8.66
N PHE A 9 -13.25 13.43 7.58
CA PHE A 9 -14.29 13.67 6.58
C PHE A 9 -15.22 12.47 6.47
N TYR A 10 -16.50 12.73 6.48
CA TYR A 10 -17.48 11.68 6.19
C TYR A 10 -17.38 11.28 4.73
N VAL A 11 -16.85 10.10 4.49
CA VAL A 11 -16.84 9.49 3.17
C VAL A 11 -17.67 8.22 3.23
N PRO A 12 -18.65 8.07 2.34
CA PRO A 12 -19.45 6.84 2.26
C PRO A 12 -18.54 5.61 2.16
N THR A 13 -18.87 4.56 2.90
CA THR A 13 -18.09 3.31 2.95
C THR A 13 -17.89 2.73 1.54
N GLU A 14 -18.89 2.91 0.68
CA GLU A 14 -18.90 2.48 -0.71
C GLU A 14 -17.77 3.13 -1.52
N MET A 15 -17.58 4.44 -1.36
CA MET A 15 -16.49 5.15 -2.03
C MET A 15 -15.12 4.76 -1.49
N ARG A 16 -15.03 4.49 -0.19
CA ARG A 16 -13.80 3.99 0.42
C ARG A 16 -13.41 2.62 -0.11
N VAL A 17 -14.37 1.69 -0.18
CA VAL A 17 -14.16 0.36 -0.76
C VAL A 17 -13.75 0.46 -2.23
N LEU A 18 -14.42 1.32 -3.00
CA LEU A 18 -14.10 1.54 -4.41
C LEU A 18 -12.67 2.06 -4.59
N SER A 19 -12.25 3.02 -3.78
CA SER A 19 -10.88 3.54 -3.79
C SER A 19 -9.86 2.44 -3.51
N LEU A 20 -10.08 1.63 -2.48
CA LEU A 20 -9.19 0.52 -2.13
C LEU A 20 -9.08 -0.54 -3.23
N LEU A 21 -10.18 -0.80 -3.95
CA LEU A 21 -10.19 -1.74 -5.08
C LEU A 21 -9.47 -1.22 -6.31
N ILE A 22 -9.44 0.10 -6.51
CA ILE A 22 -8.86 0.70 -7.70
C ILE A 22 -7.41 1.09 -7.46
N ASP A 23 -7.11 1.83 -6.38
CA ASP A 23 -5.82 2.49 -6.19
C ASP A 23 -4.64 1.52 -6.15
N VAL A 24 -4.64 0.62 -5.20
CA VAL A 24 -3.50 -0.29 -4.98
C VAL A 24 -3.42 -1.39 -6.03
N PRO A 25 -4.51 -2.11 -6.37
CA PRO A 25 -4.49 -3.12 -7.42
C PRO A 25 -4.10 -2.57 -8.79
N LEU A 26 -4.61 -1.37 -9.13
CA LEU A 26 -4.27 -0.72 -10.40
C LEU A 26 -2.79 -0.34 -10.46
N PHE A 27 -2.23 0.14 -9.36
CA PHE A 27 -0.81 0.46 -9.28
C PHE A 27 0.07 -0.77 -9.59
N TYR A 28 -0.26 -1.94 -9.02
CA TYR A 28 0.47 -3.18 -9.29
C TYR A 28 0.24 -3.70 -10.72
N ALA A 29 -0.97 -3.59 -11.24
CA ALA A 29 -1.26 -3.96 -12.61
C ALA A 29 -0.48 -3.07 -13.61
N LEU A 30 -0.46 -1.76 -13.42
CA LEU A 30 0.32 -0.82 -14.25
C LEU A 30 1.83 -1.12 -14.15
N SER A 31 2.31 -1.45 -12.95
CA SER A 31 3.70 -1.87 -12.77
C SER A 31 4.01 -3.14 -13.56
N GLY A 32 3.11 -4.11 -13.58
CA GLY A 32 3.23 -5.32 -14.40
C GLY A 32 3.26 -5.02 -15.89
N LEU A 33 2.38 -4.16 -16.39
CA LEU A 33 2.34 -3.74 -17.79
C LEU A 33 3.65 -3.07 -18.25
N THR A 34 4.27 -2.29 -17.37
CA THR A 34 5.51 -1.54 -17.68
C THR A 34 6.78 -2.35 -17.43
N SER A 35 6.70 -3.43 -16.64
CA SER A 35 7.84 -4.27 -16.30
C SER A 35 8.28 -5.14 -17.47
N GLY A 36 9.61 -5.35 -17.55
CA GLY A 36 10.24 -6.31 -18.43
C GLY A 36 11.06 -7.32 -17.62
N GLY A 37 11.57 -8.37 -18.26
CA GLY A 37 12.44 -9.37 -17.63
C GLY A 37 13.87 -8.89 -17.34
N ASN A 38 14.15 -7.59 -17.41
CA ASN A 38 15.47 -7.04 -17.09
C ASN A 38 15.58 -6.78 -15.59
N VAL A 39 16.27 -7.68 -14.89
CA VAL A 39 16.45 -7.67 -13.45
C VAL A 39 17.28 -6.44 -13.02
N GLU A 40 18.39 -6.16 -13.68
CA GLU A 40 19.30 -5.06 -13.35
C GLU A 40 18.58 -3.71 -13.41
N LYS A 41 17.91 -3.44 -14.52
CA LYS A 41 17.12 -2.19 -14.69
C LYS A 41 16.03 -2.06 -13.61
N THR A 42 15.43 -3.17 -13.22
CA THR A 42 14.38 -3.18 -12.18
C THR A 42 14.98 -2.90 -10.81
N LEU A 43 16.07 -3.57 -10.45
CA LEU A 43 16.77 -3.33 -9.18
C LEU A 43 17.26 -1.89 -9.08
N TYR A 44 17.80 -1.32 -10.15
CA TYR A 44 18.18 0.08 -10.18
C TYR A 44 16.99 1.02 -9.92
N ARG A 45 15.83 0.75 -10.52
CA ARG A 45 14.60 1.52 -10.27
C ARG A 45 14.12 1.41 -8.82
N LEU A 46 14.17 0.20 -8.25
CA LEU A 46 13.80 -0.03 -6.86
C LEU A 46 14.77 0.70 -5.91
N LEU A 47 16.07 0.63 -6.18
CA LEU A 47 17.08 1.36 -5.39
C LEU A 47 16.84 2.87 -5.45
N LYS A 48 16.60 3.41 -6.64
CA LYS A 48 16.29 4.84 -6.80
C LYS A 48 15.03 5.22 -6.03
N LEU A 49 13.98 4.40 -6.10
CA LEU A 49 12.74 4.61 -5.34
C LEU A 49 13.01 4.58 -3.83
N GLN A 50 13.80 3.61 -3.35
CA GLN A 50 14.17 3.50 -1.94
C GLN A 50 14.94 4.73 -1.45
N ILE A 51 15.93 5.20 -2.22
CA ILE A 51 16.69 6.41 -1.87
C ILE A 51 15.75 7.62 -1.81
N THR A 52 14.88 7.78 -2.80
CA THR A 52 13.91 8.87 -2.82
C THR A 52 12.98 8.81 -1.60
N PHE A 53 12.55 7.61 -1.23
CA PHE A 53 11.70 7.40 -0.05
C PHE A 53 12.45 7.71 1.25
N MET A 54 13.72 7.32 1.37
CA MET A 54 14.55 7.67 2.53
C MET A 54 14.74 9.19 2.66
N ILE A 55 14.97 9.89 1.57
CA ILE A 55 15.06 11.37 1.57
C ILE A 55 13.73 11.97 2.06
N PHE A 56 12.61 11.45 1.58
CA PHE A 56 11.29 11.90 1.99
C PHE A 56 11.02 11.63 3.48
N VAL A 57 11.35 10.44 3.97
CA VAL A 57 11.24 10.09 5.40
C VAL A 57 12.11 11.02 6.26
N THR A 58 13.33 11.31 5.81
CA THR A 58 14.22 12.27 6.48
C THR A 58 13.59 13.65 6.56
N PHE A 59 13.04 14.12 5.45
CA PHE A 59 12.33 15.40 5.41
C PHE A 59 11.15 15.43 6.40
N LEU A 60 10.32 14.38 6.42
CA LEU A 60 9.20 14.27 7.35
C LEU A 60 9.65 14.24 8.81
N PHE A 61 10.76 13.54 9.11
CA PHE A 61 11.32 13.51 10.45
C PHE A 61 11.72 14.90 10.92
N PHE A 62 12.45 15.65 10.11
CA PHE A 62 12.85 17.02 10.48
C PHE A 62 11.67 17.98 10.53
N LEU A 63 10.68 17.79 9.66
CA LEU A 63 9.46 18.57 9.69
C LEU A 63 8.69 18.34 10.99
N ASP A 64 8.53 17.10 11.42
CA ASP A 64 7.88 16.75 12.68
C ASP A 64 8.67 17.27 13.90
N TYR A 65 9.98 17.06 13.86
CA TYR A 65 10.86 17.59 14.89
C TYR A 65 10.70 19.12 15.03
N PHE A 66 10.72 19.83 13.92
CA PHE A 66 10.53 21.26 13.89
C PHE A 66 9.17 21.67 14.46
N PHE A 67 8.09 21.05 14.01
CA PHE A 67 6.73 21.36 14.50
C PHE A 67 6.57 21.06 15.99
N LYS A 68 7.12 19.96 16.47
CA LYS A 68 7.04 19.60 17.89
C LYS A 68 7.85 20.55 18.76
N VAL A 69 9.09 20.84 18.39
CA VAL A 69 9.95 21.76 19.15
C VAL A 69 9.40 23.18 19.09
N PHE A 70 9.06 23.68 17.91
CA PHE A 70 8.52 25.02 17.73
C PHE A 70 7.14 25.16 18.41
N GLY A 71 6.25 24.22 18.16
CA GLY A 71 4.91 24.23 18.75
C GLY A 71 4.95 24.21 20.27
N LEU A 72 5.82 23.37 20.86
CA LEU A 72 5.99 23.30 22.31
C LEU A 72 6.51 24.60 22.90
N ASN A 73 7.52 25.21 22.26
CA ASN A 73 8.16 26.43 22.79
C ASN A 73 7.33 27.68 22.59
N VAL A 74 6.53 27.78 21.53
CA VAL A 74 5.76 28.98 21.18
C VAL A 74 4.32 28.90 21.66
N PHE A 75 3.67 27.75 21.48
CA PHE A 75 2.23 27.59 21.74
C PHE A 75 1.92 26.72 22.96
N GLY A 76 2.90 25.96 23.45
CA GLY A 76 2.74 25.08 24.61
C GLY A 76 2.18 23.69 24.27
N LEU A 77 2.12 22.84 25.30
CA LEU A 77 1.76 21.44 25.18
C LEU A 77 0.28 21.23 24.78
N ASP A 78 -0.61 22.07 25.28
CA ASP A 78 -2.05 21.93 25.03
C ASP A 78 -2.39 22.19 23.56
N TRP A 79 -1.79 23.22 22.96
CA TRP A 79 -1.93 23.46 21.53
C TRP A 79 -1.39 22.28 20.70
N MET A 80 -0.26 21.73 21.11
CA MET A 80 0.34 20.60 20.41
C MET A 80 -0.53 19.35 20.50
N LYS A 81 -1.14 19.09 21.67
CA LYS A 81 -2.13 18.01 21.84
C LYS A 81 -3.32 18.20 20.91
N ASP A 82 -3.84 19.40 20.84
CA ASP A 82 -4.97 19.75 20.00
C ASP A 82 -4.65 19.57 18.51
N PHE A 83 -3.50 20.07 18.07
CA PHE A 83 -3.02 19.92 16.70
C PHE A 83 -2.86 18.43 16.30
N TYR A 84 -2.16 17.64 17.13
CA TYR A 84 -1.96 16.23 16.82
C TYR A 84 -3.22 15.37 16.97
N SER A 85 -4.19 15.80 17.77
CA SER A 85 -5.48 15.10 17.90
C SER A 85 -6.23 15.04 16.56
N THR A 86 -5.99 16.00 15.68
CA THR A 86 -6.55 16.00 14.31
C THR A 86 -6.05 14.84 13.46
N PHE A 87 -4.89 14.29 13.78
CA PHE A 87 -4.31 13.13 13.08
C PHE A 87 -4.66 11.78 13.75
N GLY A 88 -5.28 11.82 14.91
CA GLY A 88 -5.72 10.66 15.67
C GLY A 88 -5.11 10.58 17.07
N ALA A 89 -5.89 10.17 18.05
CA ALA A 89 -5.52 10.14 19.47
C ALA A 89 -4.22 9.36 19.77
N LYS A 90 -3.90 8.36 18.96
CA LYS A 90 -2.69 7.54 19.08
C LYS A 90 -1.39 8.36 18.97
N TYR A 91 -1.45 9.49 18.31
CA TYR A 91 -0.26 10.28 17.94
C TYR A 91 -0.12 11.57 18.72
N VAL A 92 -1.02 11.78 19.69
CA VAL A 92 -0.99 12.96 20.53
C VAL A 92 0.18 12.84 21.51
N PRO A 93 1.18 13.74 21.46
CA PRO A 93 2.27 13.73 22.42
C PRO A 93 1.72 14.02 23.81
N GLN A 94 2.08 13.19 24.77
CA GLN A 94 1.64 13.35 26.15
C GLN A 94 2.63 14.17 26.97
N ASN A 95 3.91 14.07 26.61
CA ASN A 95 5.01 14.70 27.33
C ASN A 95 6.02 15.34 26.37
N ILE A 96 6.92 16.14 26.90
CA ILE A 96 8.04 16.73 26.17
C ILE A 96 8.99 15.65 25.63
N SER A 97 9.10 14.50 26.32
CA SER A 97 9.91 13.36 25.90
C SER A 97 9.41 12.68 24.60
N ASP A 98 8.18 12.94 24.19
CA ASP A 98 7.61 12.40 22.95
C ASP A 98 8.07 13.18 21.71
N VAL A 99 8.82 14.28 21.90
CA VAL A 99 9.49 14.96 20.80
C VAL A 99 10.58 14.04 20.23
N PRO A 100 10.58 13.75 18.94
CA PRO A 100 11.58 12.86 18.37
C PRO A 100 12.97 13.46 18.57
N GLN A 101 13.86 12.66 19.15
CA GLN A 101 15.28 13.01 19.20
C GLN A 101 15.92 12.62 17.88
N TRP A 102 16.81 13.44 17.38
CA TRP A 102 17.44 13.16 16.09
C TRP A 102 18.25 11.85 16.09
N GLN A 103 18.69 11.34 17.25
CA GLN A 103 19.28 10.02 17.42
C GLN A 103 18.32 8.88 17.01
N ASN A 104 17.03 9.12 17.04
CA ASN A 104 16.01 8.15 16.69
C ASN A 104 15.80 8.03 15.17
N LEU A 105 16.47 8.84 14.36
CA LEU A 105 16.36 8.79 12.90
C LEU A 105 16.67 7.39 12.34
N GLY A 106 17.63 6.69 12.95
CA GLY A 106 17.95 5.30 12.60
C GLY A 106 16.76 4.35 12.78
N ASN A 107 16.02 4.49 13.89
CA ASN A 107 14.81 3.71 14.15
C ASN A 107 13.69 4.06 13.16
N TRP A 108 13.59 5.32 12.76
CA TRP A 108 12.66 5.74 11.71
C TRP A 108 12.94 5.04 10.38
N TYR A 109 14.19 4.90 10.00
CA TYR A 109 14.54 4.16 8.78
C TYR A 109 14.24 2.67 8.88
N LEU A 110 14.49 2.05 10.03
CA LEU A 110 14.18 0.64 10.24
C LEU A 110 12.68 0.36 10.19
N HIS A 111 11.88 1.30 10.69
CA HIS A 111 10.42 1.15 10.78
C HIS A 111 9.65 1.96 9.72
N GLN A 112 10.33 2.49 8.71
CA GLN A 112 9.76 3.39 7.69
C GLN A 112 8.52 2.84 6.96
N TYR A 113 8.31 1.53 6.98
CA TYR A 113 7.15 0.88 6.35
C TYR A 113 6.11 0.37 7.35
N THR A 114 6.40 0.38 8.63
CA THR A 114 5.56 -0.23 9.66
C THR A 114 5.15 0.72 10.76
N ASN A 115 5.95 1.76 10.99
CA ASN A 115 5.72 2.72 12.05
C ASN A 115 5.31 4.06 11.48
N ALA A 116 4.19 4.54 11.97
CA ALA A 116 3.61 5.80 11.54
C ALA A 116 3.43 6.71 12.78
N ASP A 117 4.43 6.74 13.65
CA ASP A 117 4.35 7.46 14.92
C ASP A 117 4.28 8.98 14.73
N THR A 118 4.66 9.44 13.54
CA THR A 118 4.62 10.86 13.20
C THR A 118 4.02 11.05 11.83
N PHE A 119 3.15 12.02 11.68
CA PHE A 119 2.35 12.19 10.46
C PHE A 119 1.76 10.85 9.98
N PRO A 120 1.01 10.14 10.84
CA PRO A 120 0.58 8.76 10.60
C PRO A 120 -0.25 8.61 9.34
N VAL A 121 -1.01 9.64 9.00
CA VAL A 121 -1.82 9.69 7.79
C VAL A 121 -0.94 9.62 6.55
N VAL A 122 0.23 10.27 6.56
CA VAL A 122 1.18 10.25 5.46
C VAL A 122 1.99 8.96 5.46
N MET A 123 2.62 8.63 6.60
CA MET A 123 3.48 7.46 6.74
C MET A 123 2.70 6.15 6.61
N GLY A 124 1.52 6.07 7.22
CA GLY A 124 0.64 4.90 7.13
C GLY A 124 0.17 4.59 5.71
N SER A 125 0.24 5.56 4.80
CA SER A 125 -0.11 5.35 3.39
C SER A 125 0.97 4.62 2.60
N PHE A 126 2.18 4.46 3.11
CA PHE A 126 3.31 3.83 2.39
C PHE A 126 3.50 2.33 2.66
N TRP A 127 2.60 1.71 3.40
CA TRP A 127 2.65 0.27 3.68
C TRP A 127 2.78 -0.59 2.40
N TYR A 128 2.16 -0.15 1.31
CA TYR A 128 2.18 -0.86 0.03
C TYR A 128 3.56 -0.89 -0.64
N LEU A 129 4.47 0.03 -0.30
CA LEU A 129 5.82 0.04 -0.86
C LEU A 129 6.61 -1.21 -0.48
N LYS A 130 6.49 -1.69 0.76
CA LYS A 130 7.10 -2.95 1.19
C LYS A 130 6.63 -4.13 0.33
N VAL A 131 5.32 -4.22 0.12
CA VAL A 131 4.73 -5.24 -0.74
C VAL A 131 5.21 -5.06 -2.19
N TYR A 132 5.29 -3.82 -2.65
CA TYR A 132 5.77 -3.48 -4.00
C TYR A 132 7.21 -3.93 -4.24
N PHE A 133 8.12 -3.69 -3.31
CA PHE A 133 9.51 -4.15 -3.41
C PHE A 133 9.56 -5.68 -3.53
N ILE A 134 8.89 -6.39 -2.64
CA ILE A 134 8.89 -7.86 -2.62
C ILE A 134 8.32 -8.40 -3.93
N LEU A 135 7.11 -7.98 -4.31
CA LEU A 135 6.46 -8.53 -5.49
C LEU A 135 7.17 -8.15 -6.80
N THR A 136 7.78 -6.96 -6.88
CA THR A 136 8.49 -6.56 -8.10
C THR A 136 9.74 -7.40 -8.31
N VAL A 137 10.49 -7.70 -7.23
CA VAL A 137 11.64 -8.60 -7.31
C VAL A 137 11.19 -10.00 -7.74
N PHE A 138 10.21 -10.59 -7.06
CA PHE A 138 9.69 -11.91 -7.43
C PHE A 138 9.09 -11.93 -8.83
N GLY A 139 8.30 -10.91 -9.18
CA GLY A 139 7.69 -10.79 -10.49
C GLY A 139 8.71 -10.77 -11.63
N VAL A 140 9.77 -9.96 -11.49
CA VAL A 140 10.81 -9.86 -12.51
C VAL A 140 11.67 -11.14 -12.58
N LEU A 141 11.92 -11.80 -11.45
CA LEU A 141 12.59 -13.11 -11.45
C LEU A 141 11.76 -14.17 -12.18
N ILE A 142 10.46 -14.23 -11.93
CA ILE A 142 9.54 -15.14 -12.65
C ILE A 142 9.55 -14.81 -14.14
N LEU A 143 9.44 -13.53 -14.53
CA LEU A 143 9.47 -13.11 -15.92
C LEU A 143 10.79 -13.45 -16.63
N ARG A 144 11.90 -13.44 -15.91
CA ARG A 144 13.24 -13.73 -16.45
C ARG A 144 13.50 -15.22 -16.59
N PHE A 145 13.22 -15.99 -15.54
CA PHE A 145 13.63 -17.39 -15.46
C PHE A 145 12.54 -18.37 -15.89
N PHE A 146 11.26 -17.99 -15.74
CA PHE A 146 10.12 -18.86 -15.99
C PHE A 146 9.06 -18.27 -16.95
N PRO A 147 9.45 -17.63 -18.07
CA PRO A 147 8.49 -16.97 -18.96
C PRO A 147 7.47 -17.93 -19.58
N LYS A 148 7.85 -19.20 -19.77
CA LYS A 148 6.96 -20.24 -20.33
C LYS A 148 5.89 -20.69 -19.32
N HIS A 149 6.13 -20.57 -18.04
CA HIS A 149 5.25 -21.03 -16.96
C HIS A 149 4.43 -19.89 -16.32
N LEU A 150 4.38 -18.73 -16.96
CA LEU A 150 3.71 -17.55 -16.43
C LEU A 150 2.25 -17.81 -16.02
N ASN A 151 1.49 -18.54 -16.86
CA ASN A 151 0.09 -18.85 -16.56
C ASN A 151 -0.05 -19.73 -15.33
N TRP A 152 0.90 -20.64 -15.08
CA TRP A 152 0.92 -21.49 -13.89
C TRP A 152 1.15 -20.62 -12.62
N PHE A 153 2.11 -19.69 -12.67
CA PHE A 153 2.34 -18.77 -11.55
C PHE A 153 1.14 -17.85 -11.27
N ILE A 154 0.47 -17.37 -12.32
CA ILE A 154 -0.76 -16.59 -12.18
C ILE A 154 -1.84 -17.43 -11.47
N GLY A 155 -2.05 -18.68 -11.94
CA GLY A 155 -3.00 -19.61 -11.33
C GLY A 155 -2.65 -19.92 -9.87
N LEU A 156 -1.37 -20.14 -9.57
CA LEU A 156 -0.89 -20.38 -8.20
C LEU A 156 -1.17 -19.16 -7.30
N CYS A 157 -0.87 -17.95 -7.74
CA CYS A 157 -1.09 -16.73 -6.98
C CYS A 157 -2.57 -16.53 -6.65
N PHE A 158 -3.46 -16.67 -7.61
CA PHE A 158 -4.90 -16.54 -7.36
C PHE A 158 -5.46 -17.72 -6.57
N GLY A 159 -4.94 -18.93 -6.80
CA GLY A 159 -5.29 -20.11 -6.01
C GLY A 159 -4.93 -19.96 -4.53
N LEU A 160 -3.71 -19.48 -4.23
CA LEU A 160 -3.29 -19.17 -2.86
C LEU A 160 -4.18 -18.07 -2.25
N THR A 161 -4.49 -17.02 -3.02
CA THR A 161 -5.39 -15.97 -2.55
C THR A 161 -6.76 -16.54 -2.19
N LEU A 162 -7.31 -17.42 -3.02
CA LEU A 162 -8.60 -18.07 -2.75
C LEU A 162 -8.51 -18.95 -1.49
N ILE A 163 -7.46 -19.77 -1.37
CA ILE A 163 -7.23 -20.61 -0.18
C ILE A 163 -7.19 -19.75 1.09
N PHE A 164 -6.44 -18.67 1.09
CA PHE A 164 -6.35 -17.77 2.25
C PHE A 164 -7.68 -17.10 2.59
N ASN A 165 -8.53 -16.82 1.60
CA ASN A 165 -9.86 -16.27 1.85
C ASN A 165 -10.85 -17.33 2.37
N LEU A 166 -10.76 -18.57 1.90
CA LEU A 166 -11.61 -19.67 2.36
C LEU A 166 -11.18 -20.24 3.72
N LEU A 167 -9.89 -20.16 4.01
CA LEU A 167 -9.29 -20.70 5.24
C LEU A 167 -8.52 -19.60 5.98
N PRO A 168 -9.21 -18.64 6.60
CA PRO A 168 -8.58 -17.46 7.21
C PRO A 168 -7.61 -17.79 8.34
N GLN A 169 -7.72 -18.99 8.97
CA GLN A 169 -6.77 -19.46 9.98
C GLN A 169 -5.35 -19.67 9.43
N TYR A 170 -5.20 -19.90 8.12
CA TYR A 170 -3.91 -20.04 7.45
C TYR A 170 -3.43 -18.75 6.77
N TYR A 171 -4.17 -17.64 6.96
CA TYR A 171 -3.75 -16.35 6.41
C TYR A 171 -2.43 -15.90 7.04
N PRO A 172 -1.39 -15.64 6.24
CA PRO A 172 -0.12 -15.18 6.78
C PRO A 172 -0.28 -13.86 7.52
N SER A 173 0.36 -13.75 8.68
CA SER A 173 0.33 -12.51 9.45
C SER A 173 0.90 -11.33 8.68
N GLY A 174 0.32 -10.16 8.89
CA GLY A 174 0.78 -8.92 8.30
C GLY A 174 0.52 -8.83 6.79
N GLN A 175 1.37 -8.09 6.10
CA GLN A 175 1.18 -7.73 4.69
C GLN A 175 1.55 -8.84 3.69
N VAL A 176 2.07 -9.99 4.16
CA VAL A 176 2.53 -11.10 3.30
C VAL A 176 1.38 -11.72 2.52
N GLY A 177 0.18 -11.78 3.11
CA GLY A 177 -1.01 -12.31 2.45
C GLY A 177 -1.40 -11.55 1.18
N TYR A 178 -1.13 -10.26 1.14
CA TYR A 178 -1.41 -9.43 -0.04
C TYR A 178 -0.46 -9.70 -1.21
N VAL A 179 0.75 -10.20 -0.92
CA VAL A 179 1.77 -10.44 -1.95
C VAL A 179 1.25 -11.41 -3.01
N ALA A 180 0.56 -12.48 -2.62
CA ALA A 180 0.02 -13.45 -3.56
C ALA A 180 -0.96 -12.79 -4.56
N PHE A 181 -1.94 -12.06 -4.06
CA PHE A 181 -2.94 -11.39 -4.89
C PHE A 181 -2.32 -10.36 -5.83
N TYR A 182 -1.51 -9.46 -5.30
CA TYR A 182 -0.91 -8.39 -6.10
C TYR A 182 0.15 -8.90 -7.07
N LEU A 183 0.88 -9.97 -6.73
CA LEU A 183 1.78 -10.65 -7.66
C LEU A 183 1.00 -11.28 -8.81
N GLY A 184 -0.13 -11.91 -8.51
CA GLY A 184 -1.03 -12.43 -9.53
C GLY A 184 -1.50 -11.34 -10.51
N LEU A 185 -1.92 -10.17 -10.00
CA LEU A 185 -2.30 -9.03 -10.84
C LEU A 185 -1.13 -8.47 -11.66
N PHE A 186 0.04 -8.35 -11.07
CA PHE A 186 1.26 -7.91 -11.76
C PHE A 186 1.61 -8.83 -12.93
N LEU A 187 1.63 -10.14 -12.70
CA LEU A 187 1.94 -11.14 -13.74
C LEU A 187 0.86 -11.21 -14.82
N LEU A 188 -0.42 -11.14 -14.41
CA LEU A 188 -1.55 -11.10 -15.33
C LEU A 188 -1.48 -9.87 -16.23
N ALA A 189 -1.26 -8.69 -15.67
CA ALA A 189 -1.10 -7.47 -16.43
C ALA A 189 0.09 -7.56 -17.41
N ASN A 190 1.22 -8.12 -16.97
CA ASN A 190 2.38 -8.35 -17.85
C ASN A 190 2.04 -9.28 -19.01
N ARG A 191 1.20 -10.32 -18.80
CA ARG A 191 0.72 -11.23 -19.85
C ARG A 191 -0.06 -10.52 -20.96
N PHE A 192 -0.71 -9.39 -20.63
CA PHE A 192 -1.44 -8.57 -21.58
C PHE A 192 -0.60 -7.43 -22.17
N LYS A 193 0.67 -7.32 -21.80
CA LYS A 193 1.58 -6.29 -22.31
C LYS A 193 1.63 -6.33 -23.84
N GLY A 194 1.40 -5.17 -24.46
CA GLY A 194 1.41 -5.03 -25.91
C GLY A 194 0.22 -5.62 -26.66
N LYS A 195 -0.72 -6.26 -25.97
CA LYS A 195 -1.95 -6.75 -26.59
C LYS A 195 -2.99 -5.65 -26.64
N LYS A 196 -3.55 -5.41 -27.80
CA LYS A 196 -4.70 -4.51 -27.97
C LYS A 196 -5.96 -5.27 -27.58
N ILE A 197 -6.67 -4.76 -26.58
CA ILE A 197 -8.01 -5.26 -26.25
C ILE A 197 -8.97 -4.69 -27.30
N PRO A 198 -9.68 -5.54 -28.08
CA PRO A 198 -10.68 -5.04 -29.01
C PRO A 198 -11.72 -4.18 -28.28
N ALA A 199 -12.06 -3.02 -28.82
CA ALA A 199 -12.97 -2.07 -28.19
C ALA A 199 -14.31 -2.67 -27.76
N LYS A 200 -14.79 -3.67 -28.50
CA LYS A 200 -16.04 -4.40 -28.19
C LYS A 200 -16.01 -5.13 -26.84
N TRP A 201 -14.82 -5.48 -26.31
CA TRP A 201 -14.69 -6.16 -25.03
C TRP A 201 -14.65 -5.21 -23.84
N ILE A 202 -14.35 -3.94 -24.07
CA ILE A 202 -14.22 -2.93 -23.01
C ILE A 202 -15.52 -2.83 -22.18
N PRO A 203 -16.71 -2.60 -22.76
CA PRO A 203 -17.93 -2.52 -21.98
C PRO A 203 -18.29 -3.84 -21.26
N ILE A 204 -17.95 -5.00 -21.87
CA ILE A 204 -18.17 -6.30 -21.25
C ILE A 204 -17.27 -6.44 -19.99
N LEU A 205 -16.00 -6.09 -20.10
CA LEU A 205 -15.06 -6.13 -18.97
C LEU A 205 -15.50 -5.18 -17.85
N TYR A 206 -15.97 -3.98 -18.17
CA TYR A 206 -16.55 -3.06 -17.19
C TYR A 206 -17.78 -3.63 -16.54
N GLY A 207 -18.69 -4.22 -17.30
CA GLY A 207 -19.88 -4.89 -16.76
C GLY A 207 -19.53 -6.02 -15.80
N ILE A 208 -18.54 -6.85 -16.15
CA ILE A 208 -18.04 -7.94 -15.28
C ILE A 208 -17.43 -7.35 -14.00
N LEU A 209 -16.60 -6.30 -14.09
CA LEU A 209 -15.99 -5.66 -12.94
C LEU A 209 -17.06 -5.06 -12.00
N ILE A 210 -18.06 -4.38 -12.55
CA ILE A 210 -19.19 -3.84 -11.78
C ILE A 210 -19.96 -4.97 -11.10
N LEU A 211 -20.25 -6.05 -11.81
CA LEU A 211 -20.94 -7.22 -11.25
C LEU A 211 -20.14 -7.86 -10.11
N ILE A 212 -18.83 -8.08 -10.31
CA ILE A 212 -17.93 -8.59 -9.27
C ILE A 212 -17.95 -7.67 -8.05
N PHE A 213 -17.85 -6.34 -8.28
CA PHE A 213 -17.91 -5.36 -7.20
C PHE A 213 -19.23 -5.46 -6.42
N ILE A 214 -20.36 -5.51 -7.10
CA ILE A 214 -21.68 -5.64 -6.47
C ILE A 214 -21.77 -6.94 -5.67
N LEU A 215 -21.32 -8.06 -6.23
CA LEU A 215 -21.33 -9.37 -5.56
C LEU A 215 -20.44 -9.40 -4.32
N LEU A 216 -19.22 -8.87 -4.43
CA LEU A 216 -18.30 -8.78 -3.29
C LEU A 216 -18.85 -7.86 -2.21
N PHE A 217 -19.41 -6.72 -2.59
CA PHE A 217 -19.99 -5.77 -1.66
C PHE A 217 -21.23 -6.33 -0.97
N TRP A 218 -22.08 -7.05 -1.71
CA TRP A 218 -23.31 -7.65 -1.20
C TRP A 218 -23.06 -8.86 -0.31
N ASN A 219 -22.16 -9.75 -0.73
CA ASN A 219 -21.99 -11.08 -0.09
C ASN A 219 -21.04 -11.05 1.12
N SER A 220 -19.99 -10.25 1.07
CA SER A 220 -18.99 -10.19 2.15
C SER A 220 -19.20 -9.05 3.13
N GLY A 221 -20.17 -8.21 2.86
CA GLY A 221 -20.42 -7.03 3.67
C GLY A 221 -19.17 -6.10 3.70
N LYS A 222 -19.32 -5.05 4.47
CA LYS A 222 -18.25 -4.06 4.68
C LYS A 222 -17.02 -4.64 5.38
N GLU A 223 -17.16 -5.79 6.03
CA GLU A 223 -16.11 -6.36 6.90
C GLU A 223 -14.95 -7.00 6.14
N LEU A 224 -15.17 -7.63 4.98
CA LEU A 224 -14.10 -8.29 4.26
C LEU A 224 -13.03 -7.30 3.80
N PHE A 225 -13.46 -6.15 3.29
CA PHE A 225 -12.57 -5.08 2.86
C PHE A 225 -12.02 -4.25 4.02
N MET A 226 -12.71 -4.23 5.16
CA MET A 226 -12.23 -3.56 6.38
C MET A 226 -11.18 -4.39 7.13
N LYS A 227 -11.24 -5.72 7.04
CA LYS A 227 -10.20 -6.63 7.61
C LYS A 227 -8.92 -6.69 6.77
N MET A 228 -8.95 -6.21 5.54
CA MET A 228 -7.77 -6.08 4.68
C MET A 228 -6.90 -4.85 5.00
N ASN A 229 -7.19 -4.15 6.09
CA ASN A 229 -6.43 -3.00 6.58
C ASN A 229 -5.79 -3.31 7.94
#